data_e4990dd97eb509fee849f22656cfcae9
#
_entry.id   e4990dd97eb509fee849f22656cfcae9
#
_cell.length_a   1.000
_cell.length_b   1.000
_cell.length_c   1.000
_cell.angle_alpha   90.00
_cell.angle_beta   90.00
_cell.angle_gamma   90.00
#
_symmetry.space_group_name_H-M   'P 1'
#
loop_
_entity.id
_entity.type
_entity.pdbx_description
1 polymer ?
#
loop_
_entity_poly.entity_id
_entity_poly.type
_entity_poly.pdbx_seq_one_letter_code
_entity_poly.pdbx_strand_id
1 'polypeptide(L)' 'MFKSDVINFYGTKAKEAKAAGVDPSAVSQWQELVPEGRAMRLQEASGGELLYDPKVYDEYRKTKRAGRLNNENHS' A
#
# COMPACT_ATOMS: atom_id res chain seq x y z
N MET A 1 4.35 -2.66 -1.77
CA MET A 1 4.51 -2.54 -0.30
C MET A 1 3.19 -2.87 0.37
N PHE A 2 3.17 -3.90 1.16
CA PHE A 2 1.93 -4.34 1.81
C PHE A 2 1.68 -3.54 3.08
N LYS A 3 0.41 -3.19 3.29
CA LYS A 3 -0.03 -2.46 4.47
C LYS A 3 0.36 -3.18 5.75
N SER A 4 0.26 -4.51 5.77
CA SER A 4 0.62 -5.31 6.94
C SER A 4 2.10 -5.18 7.30
N ASP A 5 2.97 -5.11 6.30
CA ASP A 5 4.41 -4.94 6.55
C ASP A 5 4.70 -3.58 7.16
N VAL A 6 4.01 -2.56 6.71
CA VAL A 6 4.21 -1.20 7.19
C VAL A 6 3.75 -1.07 8.64
N ILE A 7 2.58 -1.61 8.98
CA ILE A 7 2.08 -1.53 10.36
C ILE A 7 2.96 -2.35 11.31
N ASN A 8 3.49 -3.48 10.85
CA ASN A 8 4.42 -4.28 11.65
C ASN A 8 5.72 -3.53 11.91
N PHE A 9 6.20 -2.78 10.92
CA PHE A 9 7.43 -2.00 11.07
C PHE A 9 7.27 -0.85 12.06
N TYR A 10 6.20 -0.07 11.90
CA TYR A 10 5.97 1.13 12.73
C TYR A 10 5.26 0.83 14.05
N GLY A 11 4.46 -0.20 14.10
CA GLY A 11 3.78 -0.64 15.31
C GLY A 11 2.44 0.03 15.57
N THR A 12 2.24 1.28 15.15
CA THR A 12 0.98 1.99 15.32
C THR A 12 0.60 2.74 14.05
N LYS A 13 -0.71 2.98 13.87
CA LYS A 13 -1.21 3.77 12.74
C LYS A 13 -0.70 5.20 12.79
N ALA A 14 -0.56 5.76 13.98
CA ALA A 14 -0.09 7.13 14.14
C ALA A 14 1.33 7.31 13.59
N LYS A 15 2.22 6.37 13.91
CA LYS A 15 3.60 6.41 13.43
C LYS A 15 3.66 6.17 11.93
N GLU A 16 2.88 5.22 11.45
CA GLU A 16 2.78 4.90 10.02
C GLU A 16 2.29 6.10 9.23
N ALA A 17 1.23 6.75 9.71
CA ALA A 17 0.66 7.92 9.05
C ALA A 17 1.66 9.08 8.99
N LYS A 18 2.38 9.31 10.07
CA LYS A 18 3.39 10.36 10.14
C LYS A 18 4.50 10.11 9.12
N ALA A 19 4.97 8.87 9.02
CA ALA A 19 6.01 8.50 8.07
C ALA A 19 5.54 8.65 6.62
N ALA A 20 4.29 8.31 6.35
CA ALA A 20 3.71 8.42 5.02
C ALA A 20 3.28 9.85 4.66
N GLY A 21 3.20 10.73 5.65
CA GLY A 21 2.76 12.09 5.43
C GLY A 21 1.26 12.24 5.23
N VAL A 22 0.47 11.41 5.90
CA VAL A 22 -0.99 11.41 5.80
C VAL A 22 -1.63 11.35 7.18
N ASP A 23 -2.94 11.52 7.25
CA ASP A 23 -3.67 11.35 8.50
C ASP A 23 -3.86 9.86 8.83
N PRO A 24 -3.97 9.50 10.12
CA PRO A 24 -4.23 8.10 10.49
C PRO A 24 -5.51 7.54 9.87
N SER A 25 -6.52 8.38 9.65
CA SER A 25 -7.75 7.95 8.98
C SER A 25 -7.50 7.47 7.57
N ALA A 26 -6.56 8.12 6.86
CA ALA A 26 -6.19 7.70 5.51
C ALA A 26 -5.55 6.31 5.52
N VAL A 27 -4.71 6.03 6.52
CA VAL A 27 -4.10 4.71 6.67
C VAL A 27 -5.16 3.63 6.83
N SER A 28 -6.21 3.92 7.59
CA SER A 28 -7.30 2.96 7.80
C SER A 28 -8.07 2.67 6.52
N GLN A 29 -8.06 3.59 5.56
CA GLN A 29 -8.75 3.42 4.28
C GLN A 29 -7.90 2.73 3.23
N TRP A 30 -6.61 2.54 3.47
CA TRP A 30 -5.75 1.86 2.52
C TRP A 30 -6.20 0.43 2.32
N GLN A 31 -6.08 -0.05 1.09
CA GLN A 31 -6.35 -1.43 0.76
C GLN A 31 -5.15 -2.30 1.14
N GLU A 32 -5.06 -3.48 0.57
CA GLU A 32 -4.00 -4.43 0.87
C GLU A 32 -2.60 -3.86 0.63
N LEU A 33 -2.45 -3.10 -0.45
CA LEU A 33 -1.21 -2.40 -0.74
C LEU A 33 -1.31 -0.93 -0.33
N VAL A 34 -0.21 -0.39 0.18
CA VAL A 34 -0.08 1.04 0.43
C VAL A 34 -0.17 1.78 -0.91
N PRO A 35 -0.79 2.97 -0.97
CA PRO A 35 -0.80 3.74 -2.23
C PRO A 35 0.61 3.92 -2.77
N GLU A 36 0.76 3.71 -4.07
CA GLU A 36 2.08 3.68 -4.71
C GLU A 36 2.90 4.93 -4.44
N GLY A 37 2.28 6.10 -4.49
CA GLY A 37 2.97 7.36 -4.22
C GLY A 37 3.45 7.50 -2.78
N ARG A 38 2.80 6.80 -1.85
CA ARG A 38 3.23 6.80 -0.44
C ARG A 38 4.29 5.73 -0.16
N ALA A 39 4.32 4.68 -0.98
CA ALA A 39 5.31 3.62 -0.82
C ALA A 39 6.74 4.12 -0.93
N MET A 40 7.00 5.01 -1.88
CA MET A 40 8.33 5.59 -2.04
C MET A 40 8.72 6.43 -0.83
N ARG A 41 7.77 7.19 -0.30
CA ARG A 41 8.00 8.00 0.89
C ARG A 41 8.29 7.13 2.12
N LEU A 42 7.57 6.02 2.25
CA LEU A 42 7.80 5.08 3.34
C LEU A 42 9.14 4.38 3.21
N GLN A 43 9.59 4.10 2.00
CA GLN A 43 10.93 3.55 1.79
C GLN A 43 11.98 4.50 2.33
N GLU A 44 11.88 5.79 2.02
CA GLU A 44 12.82 6.79 2.53
C GLU A 44 12.72 6.94 4.04
N ALA A 45 11.51 7.04 4.56
CA ALA A 45 11.27 7.24 5.98
C ALA A 45 11.78 6.08 6.83
N SER A 46 11.74 4.86 6.29
CA SER A 46 12.20 3.66 6.99
C SER A 46 13.68 3.39 6.82
N GLY A 47 14.39 4.25 6.09
CA GLY A 47 15.81 4.05 5.82
C GLY A 47 16.08 2.85 4.91
N GLY A 48 15.13 2.50 4.07
CA GLY A 48 15.25 1.37 3.15
C GLY A 48 14.81 0.03 3.72
N GLU A 49 14.36 0.00 4.96
CA GLU A 49 13.83 -1.24 5.57
C GLU A 49 12.54 -1.69 4.87
N LEU A 50 11.70 -0.73 4.49
CA LEU A 50 10.53 -0.99 3.67
C LEU A 50 10.89 -0.64 2.23
N LEU A 51 10.69 -1.59 1.32
CA LEU A 51 11.08 -1.39 -0.08
C LEU A 51 9.87 -1.25 -0.99
N TYR A 52 9.93 -0.24 -1.84
CA TYR A 52 8.95 -0.06 -2.91
C TYR A 52 9.36 -0.91 -4.10
N ASP A 53 8.49 -1.82 -4.54
CA ASP A 53 8.72 -2.66 -5.70
C ASP A 53 7.61 -2.44 -6.72
N PRO A 54 7.92 -1.81 -7.86
CA PRO A 54 6.91 -1.56 -8.89
C PRO A 54 6.23 -2.82 -9.40
N LYS A 55 6.93 -3.95 -9.41
CA LYS A 55 6.37 -5.21 -9.90
C LYS A 55 5.18 -5.67 -9.07
N VAL A 56 5.26 -5.48 -7.76
CA VAL A 56 4.16 -5.84 -6.86
C VAL A 56 2.90 -5.07 -7.23
N TYR A 57 3.04 -3.79 -7.52
CA TYR A 57 1.92 -2.94 -7.89
C TYR A 57 1.37 -3.29 -9.27
N ASP A 58 2.25 -3.59 -10.21
CA ASP A 58 1.83 -3.99 -11.55
C ASP A 58 1.02 -5.28 -11.52
N GLU A 59 1.47 -6.26 -10.76
CA GLU A 59 0.77 -7.54 -10.63
C GLU A 59 -0.56 -7.40 -9.92
N TYR A 60 -0.60 -6.57 -8.88
CA TYR A 60 -1.84 -6.31 -8.16
C TYR A 60 -2.88 -5.67 -9.06
N ARG A 61 -2.47 -4.70 -9.86
CA ARG A 61 -3.37 -4.04 -10.83
C ARG A 61 -3.91 -5.04 -11.87
N LYS A 62 -3.05 -5.92 -12.35
CA LYS A 62 -3.44 -6.97 -13.29
C LYS A 62 -4.50 -7.89 -12.69
N THR A 63 -4.27 -8.35 -11.48
CA THR A 63 -5.19 -9.25 -10.78
C THR A 63 -6.54 -8.58 -10.57
N LYS A 64 -6.54 -7.34 -10.14
CA LYS A 64 -7.78 -6.60 -9.93
C LYS A 64 -8.54 -6.36 -11.24
N ARG A 65 -7.80 -6.03 -12.30
CA ARG A 65 -8.41 -5.81 -13.61
C ARG A 65 -9.07 -7.07 -14.13
N ALA A 66 -8.38 -8.22 -14.00
CA ALA A 66 -8.92 -9.50 -14.43
C ALA A 66 -10.19 -9.85 -13.66
N GLY A 67 -10.17 -9.65 -12.34
CA GLY A 67 -11.34 -9.88 -11.51
C GLY A 67 -12.51 -8.99 -11.88
N ARG A 68 -12.23 -7.72 -12.17
CA ARG A 68 -13.25 -6.76 -12.57
C ARG A 68 -13.88 -7.16 -13.91
N LEU A 69 -13.05 -7.54 -14.87
CA LEU A 69 -13.53 -7.97 -16.17
C LEU A 69 -14.43 -9.20 -16.06
N ASN A 70 -14.06 -10.14 -15.22
CA ASN A 70 -14.87 -11.32 -14.97
C ASN A 70 -16.23 -10.95 -14.40
N ASN A 71 -16.26 -10.01 -13.47
CA ASN A 71 -17.52 -9.53 -12.90
C ASN A 71 -18.40 -8.86 -13.94
N GLU A 72 -17.82 -8.11 -14.82
CA GLU A 72 -18.56 -7.44 -15.89
C GLU A 72 -19.16 -8.44 -16.84
N ASN A 73 -18.46 -9.52 -17.13
CA ASN A 73 -18.95 -10.57 -18.00
C ASN A 73 -20.15 -11.29 -17.42
N HIS A 74 -20.27 -11.33 -16.12
CA HIS A 74 -21.40 -11.96 -15.45
C HIS A 74 -22.59 -11.05 -15.28
N SER A 75 -22.40 -9.77 -15.49
CA SER A 75 -23.48 -8.80 -15.40
C SER A 75 -24.24 -8.72 -16.70
#